data_bb4ba248f210d3ae244f3baf0fe830c5
#
_entry.id   bb4ba248f210d3ae244f3baf0fe830c5
#
_cell.length_a   1.000
_cell.length_b   1.000
_cell.length_c   1.000
_cell.angle_alpha   90.00
_cell.angle_beta   90.00
_cell.angle_gamma   90.00
#
_symmetry.space_group_name_H-M   'P 1'
#
loop_
_entity.id
_entity.type
_entity.pdbx_description
1 polymer ?
#
loop_
_entity_poly.entity_id
_entity_poly.type
_entity_poly.pdbx_seq_one_letter_code
_entity_poly.pdbx_strand_id
1 'polypeptide(L)'
;MSRGAVMPREGVVDAREFAARCERLGYDACWAGELWGRDAFVALTAAAGAVDRIDLGTAVVNVFSRSAATLAAAAASVADVAPAGVRLGIGPSTATAIENLHGRDYDRPVRRLHETAELVAAFTAGEGRVDYDGETVSVSEFPALDVDVPVYTAALGPAARRATGRVADGWLPHNVPFPELSEAFETIAATAREAGRDPDAITVAPYVPAAVDDDPEVAHAAIRRHLAYYVGSGEGYRRAVASAFPAESERIAEAWRSGDRDAARAAVTAEMVDALGVAGTPARARERFREVAETAVVDHPMVVVPEGVGERMRTRTVATLAPPDERR
;
A
#
# COMPACT_ATOMS: atom_id res chain seq x y z
N MET A 1 -11.37 9.94 -11.95
CA MET A 1 -10.84 9.49 -10.65
C MET A 1 -9.73 8.50 -10.92
N SER A 2 -8.54 8.76 -10.38
CA SER A 2 -7.35 7.91 -10.58
C SER A 2 -7.51 6.55 -9.89
N ARG A 3 -6.97 5.47 -10.48
CA ARG A 3 -7.00 4.10 -9.93
C ARG A 3 -5.68 3.39 -10.09
N GLY A 4 -5.28 2.70 -9.02
CA GLY A 4 -4.12 1.83 -9.03
C GLY A 4 -4.49 0.35 -8.95
N ALA A 5 -3.53 -0.50 -9.30
CA ALA A 5 -3.60 -1.94 -9.04
C ALA A 5 -2.27 -2.45 -8.48
N VAL A 6 -2.35 -3.33 -7.47
CA VAL A 6 -1.16 -3.92 -6.85
C VAL A 6 -0.77 -5.19 -7.61
N MET A 7 0.48 -5.24 -8.04
CA MET A 7 1.06 -6.36 -8.80
C MET A 7 1.12 -7.64 -7.96
N PRO A 8 0.98 -8.81 -8.59
CA PRO A 8 1.25 -10.08 -7.93
C PRO A 8 2.75 -10.18 -7.57
N ARG A 9 3.05 -10.88 -6.46
CA ARG A 9 4.42 -11.02 -5.92
C ARG A 9 5.13 -12.30 -6.38
N GLU A 10 4.48 -13.13 -7.19
CA GLU A 10 4.97 -14.47 -7.54
C GLU A 10 6.17 -14.44 -8.50
N GLY A 11 6.23 -13.48 -9.43
CA GLY A 11 7.34 -13.40 -10.39
C GLY A 11 7.51 -12.03 -11.02
N VAL A 12 8.74 -11.75 -11.50
CA VAL A 12 9.07 -10.50 -12.20
C VAL A 12 8.41 -10.44 -13.58
N VAL A 13 8.34 -11.59 -14.28
CA VAL A 13 7.66 -11.68 -15.58
C VAL A 13 6.16 -11.42 -15.42
N ASP A 14 5.55 -12.00 -14.36
CA ASP A 14 4.14 -11.80 -14.05
C ASP A 14 3.83 -10.33 -13.73
N ALA A 15 4.74 -9.65 -13.02
CA ALA A 15 4.63 -8.21 -12.73
C ALA A 15 4.62 -7.36 -14.02
N ARG A 16 5.51 -7.66 -14.96
CA ARG A 16 5.59 -7.01 -16.28
C ARG A 16 4.29 -7.18 -17.07
N GLU A 17 3.81 -8.41 -17.19
CA GLU A 17 2.58 -8.73 -17.94
C GLU A 17 1.35 -8.11 -17.28
N PHE A 18 1.33 -8.09 -15.94
CA PHE A 18 0.28 -7.46 -15.16
C PHE A 18 0.22 -5.95 -15.39
N ALA A 19 1.36 -5.25 -15.34
CA ALA A 19 1.43 -3.81 -15.59
C ALA A 19 0.95 -3.45 -17.01
N ALA A 20 1.41 -4.19 -18.04
CA ALA A 20 0.94 -4.01 -19.40
C ALA A 20 -0.57 -4.25 -19.56
N ARG A 21 -1.12 -5.21 -18.81
CA ARG A 21 -2.58 -5.43 -18.77
C ARG A 21 -3.32 -4.27 -18.11
N CYS A 22 -2.82 -3.77 -16.96
CA CYS A 22 -3.42 -2.64 -16.25
C CYS A 22 -3.45 -1.39 -17.13
N GLU A 23 -2.38 -1.09 -17.84
CA GLU A 23 -2.35 0.03 -18.77
C GLU A 23 -3.39 -0.10 -19.88
N ARG A 24 -3.52 -1.29 -20.50
CA ARG A 24 -4.57 -1.55 -21.50
C ARG A 24 -5.99 -1.41 -20.96
N LEU A 25 -6.18 -1.69 -19.66
CA LEU A 25 -7.45 -1.54 -18.96
C LEU A 25 -7.73 -0.12 -18.47
N GLY A 26 -6.77 0.79 -18.63
CA GLY A 26 -6.92 2.20 -18.27
C GLY A 26 -6.61 2.54 -16.81
N TYR A 27 -5.91 1.68 -16.08
CA TYR A 27 -5.38 2.03 -14.77
C TYR A 27 -4.32 3.15 -14.88
N ASP A 28 -4.23 3.98 -13.86
CA ASP A 28 -3.31 5.12 -13.82
C ASP A 28 -1.97 4.75 -13.18
N ALA A 29 -1.95 3.72 -12.33
CA ALA A 29 -0.71 3.25 -11.70
C ALA A 29 -0.71 1.74 -11.42
N CYS A 30 0.50 1.15 -11.43
CA CYS A 30 0.77 -0.18 -10.91
C CYS A 30 1.76 -0.12 -9.74
N TRP A 31 1.46 -0.89 -8.69
CA TRP A 31 2.19 -0.86 -7.44
C TRP A 31 2.79 -2.22 -7.09
N ALA A 32 4.07 -2.25 -6.74
CA ALA A 32 4.76 -3.46 -6.31
C ALA A 32 4.91 -3.49 -4.78
N GLY A 33 4.35 -4.50 -4.13
CA GLY A 33 4.56 -4.74 -2.70
C GLY A 33 5.78 -5.66 -2.46
N GLU A 34 6.48 -5.45 -1.34
CA GLU A 34 7.60 -6.29 -0.92
C GLU A 34 7.41 -6.79 0.51
N LEU A 35 7.50 -8.10 0.69
CA LEU A 35 7.56 -8.72 2.02
C LEU A 35 8.55 -9.89 1.98
N TRP A 36 8.13 -11.05 1.51
CA TRP A 36 8.98 -12.15 1.04
C TRP A 36 8.74 -12.30 -0.47
N GLY A 37 9.68 -12.87 -1.21
CA GLY A 37 9.50 -13.13 -2.63
C GLY A 37 10.44 -12.31 -3.50
N ARG A 38 9.92 -11.49 -4.38
CA ARG A 38 10.73 -10.73 -5.35
C ARG A 38 10.96 -9.29 -4.87
N ASP A 39 12.12 -8.74 -5.25
CA ASP A 39 12.47 -7.34 -5.04
C ASP A 39 11.51 -6.44 -5.83
N ALA A 40 10.93 -5.45 -5.14
CA ALA A 40 9.94 -4.55 -5.74
C ALA A 40 10.53 -3.68 -6.83
N PHE A 41 11.76 -3.17 -6.68
CA PHE A 41 12.40 -2.31 -7.67
C PHE A 41 12.76 -3.08 -8.95
N VAL A 42 13.17 -4.34 -8.82
CA VAL A 42 13.40 -5.22 -9.99
C VAL A 42 12.09 -5.48 -10.73
N ALA A 43 10.98 -5.71 -10.00
CA ALA A 43 9.67 -5.88 -10.61
C ALA A 43 9.19 -4.61 -11.33
N LEU A 44 9.38 -3.43 -10.71
CA LEU A 44 9.04 -2.14 -11.32
C LEU A 44 9.89 -1.83 -12.55
N THR A 45 11.20 -2.11 -12.51
CA THR A 45 12.08 -1.94 -13.68
C THR A 45 11.63 -2.81 -14.86
N ALA A 46 11.24 -4.07 -14.57
CA ALA A 46 10.71 -4.96 -15.62
C ALA A 46 9.35 -4.46 -16.16
N ALA A 47 8.50 -3.92 -15.28
CA ALA A 47 7.22 -3.33 -15.68
C ALA A 47 7.40 -2.07 -16.53
N ALA A 48 8.37 -1.20 -16.22
CA ALA A 48 8.69 0.01 -16.97
C ALA A 48 8.95 -0.28 -18.45
N GLY A 49 9.60 -1.40 -18.77
CA GLY A 49 9.82 -1.83 -20.15
C GLY A 49 8.58 -2.37 -20.90
N ALA A 50 7.39 -2.30 -20.29
CA ALA A 50 6.15 -2.84 -20.87
C ALA A 50 4.96 -1.87 -20.79
N VAL A 51 5.17 -0.66 -20.29
CA VAL A 51 4.16 0.40 -20.11
C VAL A 51 4.68 1.73 -20.67
N ASP A 52 3.79 2.60 -21.06
CA ASP A 52 4.13 3.91 -21.65
C ASP A 52 3.52 5.10 -20.90
N ARG A 53 2.43 4.91 -20.15
CA ARG A 53 1.59 5.99 -19.63
C ARG A 53 1.20 5.88 -18.18
N ILE A 54 1.40 4.72 -17.54
CA ILE A 54 1.00 4.52 -16.15
C ILE A 54 2.17 4.73 -15.20
N ASP A 55 1.90 5.32 -14.03
CA ASP A 55 2.87 5.45 -12.96
C ASP A 55 3.22 4.08 -12.37
N LEU A 56 4.45 3.97 -11.90
CA LEU A 56 4.92 2.81 -11.15
C LEU A 56 5.21 3.20 -9.70
N GLY A 57 4.90 2.33 -8.76
CA GLY A 57 5.15 2.65 -7.35
C GLY A 57 5.40 1.44 -6.48
N THR A 58 5.98 1.67 -5.30
CA THR A 58 6.07 0.64 -4.28
C THR A 58 4.92 0.75 -3.28
N ALA A 59 4.31 -0.39 -2.93
CA ALA A 59 3.21 -0.43 -1.96
C ALA A 59 3.32 -1.67 -1.06
N VAL A 60 4.24 -1.72 -0.12
CA VAL A 60 5.34 -0.79 0.14
C VAL A 60 6.66 -1.56 0.25
N VAL A 61 7.80 -0.86 0.24
CA VAL A 61 9.08 -1.42 0.72
C VAL A 61 9.31 -1.01 2.17
N ASN A 62 10.04 -1.81 2.94
CA ASN A 62 10.25 -1.53 4.36
C ASN A 62 11.49 -0.65 4.60
N VAL A 63 11.44 0.15 5.69
CA VAL A 63 12.51 1.09 6.08
C VAL A 63 13.65 0.47 6.90
N PHE A 64 13.68 -0.86 7.04
CA PHE A 64 14.70 -1.57 7.81
C PHE A 64 15.69 -2.34 6.96
N SER A 65 15.26 -2.89 5.82
CA SER A 65 16.10 -3.74 4.98
C SER A 65 17.07 -2.97 4.10
N ARG A 66 16.75 -1.72 3.75
CA ARG A 66 17.59 -0.82 2.95
C ARG A 66 17.82 0.50 3.68
N SER A 67 18.96 1.14 3.44
CA SER A 67 19.18 2.53 3.89
C SER A 67 18.32 3.51 3.08
N ALA A 68 18.06 4.71 3.64
CA ALA A 68 17.35 5.75 2.92
C ALA A 68 18.04 6.14 1.59
N ALA A 69 19.36 6.23 1.59
CA ALA A 69 20.16 6.47 0.39
C ALA A 69 19.96 5.37 -0.68
N THR A 70 19.92 4.09 -0.25
CA THR A 70 19.66 2.97 -1.17
C THR A 70 18.22 3.00 -1.71
N LEU A 71 17.24 3.39 -0.89
CA LEU A 71 15.85 3.54 -1.31
C LEU A 71 15.72 4.68 -2.35
N ALA A 72 16.33 5.84 -2.08
CA ALA A 72 16.35 6.96 -3.01
C ALA A 72 17.03 6.60 -4.34
N ALA A 73 18.21 5.97 -4.29
CA ALA A 73 18.94 5.55 -5.49
C ALA A 73 18.17 4.51 -6.31
N ALA A 74 17.50 3.55 -5.65
CA ALA A 74 16.68 2.55 -6.32
C ALA A 74 15.45 3.19 -7.00
N ALA A 75 14.77 4.11 -6.30
CA ALA A 75 13.64 4.84 -6.87
C ALA A 75 14.05 5.72 -8.05
N ALA A 76 15.17 6.43 -7.94
CA ALA A 76 15.76 7.21 -9.04
C ALA A 76 16.08 6.33 -10.26
N SER A 77 16.69 5.15 -10.04
CA SER A 77 17.01 4.21 -11.12
C SER A 77 15.76 3.67 -11.83
N VAL A 78 14.64 3.49 -11.11
CA VAL A 78 13.37 3.14 -11.74
C VAL A 78 12.80 4.34 -12.48
N ALA A 79 12.92 5.56 -11.93
CA ALA A 79 12.45 6.78 -12.58
C ALA A 79 13.14 7.04 -13.92
N ASP A 80 14.43 6.72 -14.05
CA ASP A 80 15.18 6.82 -15.31
C ASP A 80 14.57 6.00 -16.46
N VAL A 81 13.82 4.95 -16.15
CA VAL A 81 13.24 4.03 -17.14
C VAL A 81 11.71 4.00 -17.13
N ALA A 82 11.07 4.59 -16.13
CA ALA A 82 9.61 4.65 -16.02
C ALA A 82 9.05 5.84 -16.83
N PRO A 83 8.23 5.60 -17.88
CA PRO A 83 7.84 6.67 -18.82
C PRO A 83 6.94 7.74 -18.19
N ALA A 84 6.13 7.40 -17.21
CA ALA A 84 5.14 8.31 -16.60
C ALA A 84 5.55 8.83 -15.22
N GLY A 85 6.43 8.11 -14.52
CA GLY A 85 6.93 8.50 -13.21
C GLY A 85 6.94 7.36 -12.20
N VAL A 86 7.54 7.65 -11.04
CA VAL A 86 7.68 6.70 -9.92
C VAL A 86 7.18 7.32 -8.64
N ARG A 87 6.51 6.53 -7.80
CA ARG A 87 6.10 6.88 -6.45
C ARG A 87 6.72 5.90 -5.46
N LEU A 88 7.44 6.40 -4.46
CA LEU A 88 8.08 5.56 -3.47
C LEU A 88 7.20 5.41 -2.22
N GLY A 89 6.50 4.29 -2.12
CA GLY A 89 5.76 3.90 -0.92
C GLY A 89 6.65 3.14 0.05
N ILE A 90 6.78 3.66 1.27
CA ILE A 90 7.58 3.07 2.34
C ILE A 90 6.73 2.77 3.58
N GLY A 91 7.16 1.81 4.37
CA GLY A 91 6.44 1.44 5.60
C GLY A 91 7.34 0.77 6.64
N PRO A 92 6.88 0.70 7.90
CA PRO A 92 7.68 0.08 8.97
C PRO A 92 7.64 -1.46 8.93
N SER A 93 6.79 -2.07 8.12
CA SER A 93 6.53 -3.51 8.13
C SER A 93 6.00 -4.00 9.50
N THR A 94 6.28 -5.24 9.86
CA THR A 94 5.93 -5.85 11.16
C THR A 94 7.18 -6.36 11.87
N ALA A 95 7.15 -6.43 13.20
CA ALA A 95 8.25 -6.98 13.99
C ALA A 95 8.65 -8.37 13.50
N THR A 96 7.66 -9.25 13.29
CA THR A 96 7.90 -10.61 12.77
C THR A 96 8.67 -10.62 11.45
N ALA A 97 8.31 -9.76 10.50
CA ALA A 97 9.00 -9.72 9.21
C ALA A 97 10.42 -9.15 9.35
N ILE A 98 10.58 -8.09 10.14
CA ILE A 98 11.89 -7.44 10.30
C ILE A 98 12.86 -8.32 11.09
N GLU A 99 12.40 -8.91 12.19
CA GLU A 99 13.26 -9.71 13.07
C GLU A 99 13.54 -11.10 12.47
N ASN A 100 12.50 -11.79 11.95
CA ASN A 100 12.66 -13.18 11.52
C ASN A 100 13.09 -13.34 10.06
N LEU A 101 12.70 -12.42 9.16
CA LEU A 101 13.09 -12.50 7.75
C LEU A 101 14.36 -11.69 7.45
N HIS A 102 14.46 -10.47 8.02
CA HIS A 102 15.58 -9.57 7.73
C HIS A 102 16.69 -9.60 8.78
N GLY A 103 16.48 -10.26 9.93
CA GLY A 103 17.48 -10.35 11.01
C GLY A 103 17.88 -8.99 11.58
N ARG A 104 16.94 -8.05 11.67
CA ARG A 104 17.13 -6.69 12.18
C ARG A 104 16.27 -6.46 13.41
N ASP A 105 16.73 -5.64 14.33
CA ASP A 105 15.93 -5.21 15.48
C ASP A 105 14.79 -4.30 15.01
N TYR A 106 13.56 -4.59 15.47
CA TYR A 106 12.38 -3.75 15.19
C TYR A 106 12.29 -2.61 16.21
N ASP A 107 13.27 -1.71 16.16
CA ASP A 107 13.38 -0.58 17.08
C ASP A 107 12.85 0.72 16.46
N ARG A 108 12.10 1.50 17.25
CA ARG A 108 11.55 2.82 16.91
C ARG A 108 10.97 2.92 15.50
N PRO A 109 10.04 2.01 15.09
CA PRO A 109 9.61 1.88 13.70
C PRO A 109 8.96 3.14 13.12
N VAL A 110 8.22 3.90 13.93
CA VAL A 110 7.58 5.15 13.49
C VAL A 110 8.61 6.27 13.30
N ARG A 111 9.61 6.36 14.21
CA ARG A 111 10.68 7.34 14.08
C ARG A 111 11.52 7.04 12.85
N ARG A 112 11.89 5.78 12.65
CA ARG A 112 12.62 5.34 11.44
C ARG A 112 11.85 5.62 10.16
N LEU A 113 10.54 5.37 10.14
CA LEU A 113 9.70 5.72 8.99
C LEU A 113 9.75 7.21 8.67
N HIS A 114 9.58 8.06 9.71
CA HIS A 114 9.63 9.51 9.57
C HIS A 114 10.98 9.99 9.03
N GLU A 115 12.07 9.63 9.69
CA GLU A 115 13.42 10.04 9.30
C GLU A 115 13.84 9.49 7.92
N THR A 116 13.42 8.26 7.60
CA THR A 116 13.66 7.69 6.27
C THR A 116 12.91 8.48 5.19
N ALA A 117 11.65 8.88 5.44
CA ALA A 117 10.89 9.67 4.49
C ALA A 117 11.51 11.06 4.27
N GLU A 118 11.90 11.75 5.35
CA GLU A 118 12.61 13.04 5.28
C GLU A 118 13.90 12.92 4.47
N LEU A 119 14.70 11.91 4.79
CA LEU A 119 16.00 11.73 4.17
C LEU A 119 15.87 11.32 2.69
N VAL A 120 14.90 10.48 2.34
CA VAL A 120 14.61 10.16 0.92
C VAL A 120 14.18 11.42 0.17
N ALA A 121 13.25 12.20 0.72
CA ALA A 121 12.82 13.46 0.11
C ALA A 121 14.00 14.43 -0.08
N ALA A 122 14.89 14.54 0.91
CA ALA A 122 16.10 15.36 0.79
C ALA A 122 17.03 14.86 -0.34
N PHE A 123 17.18 13.55 -0.50
CA PHE A 123 17.98 12.98 -1.60
C PHE A 123 17.35 13.24 -2.99
N THR A 124 16.01 13.20 -3.08
CA THR A 124 15.31 13.38 -4.36
C THR A 124 14.91 14.84 -4.64
N ALA A 125 15.26 15.78 -3.78
CA ALA A 125 15.00 17.21 -4.01
C ALA A 125 15.89 17.87 -5.10
N GLY A 126 16.90 17.18 -5.59
CA GLY A 126 17.70 17.61 -6.73
C GLY A 126 18.76 18.67 -6.46
N GLU A 127 18.86 19.25 -5.25
CA GLU A 127 19.75 20.38 -4.94
C GLU A 127 20.76 20.09 -3.84
N GLY A 128 22.02 20.42 -4.08
CA GLY A 128 23.07 20.51 -3.07
C GLY A 128 23.53 19.18 -2.50
N ARG A 129 23.86 19.20 -1.22
CA ARG A 129 24.33 18.05 -0.45
C ARG A 129 23.37 17.75 0.69
N VAL A 130 23.15 16.47 0.94
CA VAL A 130 22.30 15.97 2.03
C VAL A 130 23.20 15.78 3.25
N ASP A 131 22.85 16.47 4.32
CA ASP A 131 23.40 16.28 5.65
C ASP A 131 22.25 16.10 6.63
N TYR A 132 22.20 14.95 7.32
CA TYR A 132 21.09 14.57 8.17
C TYR A 132 21.57 13.77 9.39
N ASP A 133 21.28 14.27 10.59
CA ASP A 133 21.63 13.64 11.87
C ASP A 133 20.35 13.30 12.65
N GLY A 134 19.72 12.16 12.31
CA GLY A 134 18.54 11.64 12.97
C GLY A 134 18.87 10.69 14.12
N GLU A 135 17.83 10.24 14.81
CA GLU A 135 17.94 9.27 15.91
C GLU A 135 18.12 7.82 15.43
N THR A 136 17.68 7.51 14.22
CA THR A 136 17.69 6.15 13.66
C THR A 136 18.43 6.05 12.35
N VAL A 137 18.60 7.14 11.63
CA VAL A 137 19.35 7.22 10.38
C VAL A 137 20.18 8.50 10.35
N SER A 138 21.36 8.46 9.72
CA SER A 138 22.20 9.63 9.51
C SER A 138 22.92 9.54 8.17
N VAL A 139 23.18 10.70 7.57
CA VAL A 139 23.98 10.86 6.34
C VAL A 139 24.76 12.14 6.45
N SER A 140 26.03 12.16 6.00
CA SER A 140 26.86 13.34 6.04
C SER A 140 27.43 13.68 4.66
N GLU A 141 27.12 14.88 4.17
CA GLU A 141 27.74 15.53 3.03
C GLU A 141 27.66 14.76 1.67
N PHE A 142 26.60 13.96 1.43
CA PHE A 142 26.42 13.28 0.13
C PHE A 142 25.58 14.12 -0.87
N PRO A 143 25.89 14.07 -2.17
CA PRO A 143 25.14 14.81 -3.17
C PRO A 143 23.69 14.30 -3.26
N ALA A 144 22.75 15.22 -3.46
CA ALA A 144 21.37 14.89 -3.81
C ALA A 144 21.28 14.29 -5.22
N LEU A 145 20.17 13.62 -5.50
CA LEU A 145 19.82 13.08 -6.82
C LEU A 145 18.87 14.07 -7.50
N ASP A 146 19.11 14.34 -8.78
CA ASP A 146 18.24 15.21 -9.57
C ASP A 146 17.05 14.39 -10.15
N VAL A 147 16.07 14.10 -9.30
CA VAL A 147 14.93 13.26 -9.67
C VAL A 147 13.70 13.63 -8.82
N ASP A 148 12.52 13.68 -9.44
CA ASP A 148 11.25 13.85 -8.72
C ASP A 148 10.65 12.49 -8.37
N VAL A 149 10.63 12.15 -7.09
CA VAL A 149 10.04 10.91 -6.56
C VAL A 149 9.19 11.22 -5.35
N PRO A 150 7.87 11.35 -5.51
CA PRO A 150 6.95 11.51 -4.38
C PRO A 150 7.01 10.36 -3.39
N VAL A 151 7.07 10.70 -2.10
CA VAL A 151 7.20 9.72 -1.00
C VAL A 151 5.84 9.46 -0.36
N TYR A 152 5.40 8.22 -0.41
CA TYR A 152 4.15 7.74 0.19
C TYR A 152 4.46 6.88 1.43
N THR A 153 3.64 6.97 2.47
CA THR A 153 3.85 6.20 3.70
C THR A 153 2.67 5.31 4.04
N ALA A 154 2.96 4.06 4.44
CA ALA A 154 1.98 3.17 5.06
C ALA A 154 1.89 3.47 6.56
N ALA A 155 0.84 4.15 6.98
CA ALA A 155 0.63 4.60 8.33
C ALA A 155 -0.75 4.18 8.85
N LEU A 156 -0.80 3.38 9.93
CA LEU A 156 -2.03 2.88 10.51
C LEU A 156 -2.38 3.60 11.83
N GLY A 157 -1.44 3.71 12.74
CA GLY A 157 -1.67 4.32 14.05
C GLY A 157 -1.45 5.84 14.05
N PRO A 158 -1.96 6.56 15.08
CA PRO A 158 -1.90 8.04 15.15
C PRO A 158 -0.48 8.60 15.05
N ALA A 159 0.51 7.96 15.66
CA ALA A 159 1.90 8.42 15.59
C ALA A 159 2.47 8.35 14.16
N ALA A 160 2.21 7.25 13.42
CA ALA A 160 2.63 7.11 12.04
C ALA A 160 1.86 8.08 11.10
N ARG A 161 0.56 8.30 11.36
CA ARG A 161 -0.24 9.31 10.63
C ARG A 161 0.32 10.73 10.82
N ARG A 162 0.76 11.09 12.03
CA ARG A 162 1.46 12.37 12.25
C ARG A 162 2.77 12.46 11.48
N ALA A 163 3.54 11.37 11.41
CA ALA A 163 4.74 11.34 10.57
C ALA A 163 4.38 11.59 9.09
N THR A 164 3.34 10.91 8.56
CA THR A 164 2.81 11.14 7.21
C THR A 164 2.51 12.62 6.96
N GLY A 165 1.73 13.26 7.83
CA GLY A 165 1.35 14.67 7.67
C GLY A 165 2.54 15.62 7.60
N ARG A 166 3.65 15.32 8.30
CA ARG A 166 4.85 16.18 8.30
C ARG A 166 5.66 16.07 7.02
N VAL A 167 5.78 14.87 6.41
CA VAL A 167 6.84 14.64 5.42
C VAL A 167 6.39 13.94 4.14
N ALA A 168 5.23 13.26 4.12
CA ALA A 168 4.85 12.44 2.98
C ALA A 168 3.97 13.18 1.98
N ASP A 169 4.07 12.80 0.70
CA ASP A 169 3.24 13.27 -0.40
C ASP A 169 2.00 12.41 -0.59
N GLY A 170 1.97 11.23 0.05
CA GLY A 170 0.81 10.36 0.03
C GLY A 170 0.71 9.44 1.24
N TRP A 171 -0.51 8.97 1.46
CA TRP A 171 -0.86 8.01 2.49
C TRP A 171 -1.41 6.73 1.87
N LEU A 172 -0.88 5.58 2.31
CA LEU A 172 -1.24 4.25 1.85
C LEU A 172 -1.93 3.47 2.99
N PRO A 173 -3.21 3.75 3.33
CA PRO A 173 -3.92 3.00 4.36
C PRO A 173 -4.24 1.58 3.90
N HIS A 174 -3.88 0.59 4.72
CA HIS A 174 -4.23 -0.81 4.51
C HIS A 174 -4.96 -1.36 5.74
N ASN A 175 -6.12 -1.98 5.54
CA ASN A 175 -7.00 -2.46 6.62
C ASN A 175 -7.47 -1.35 7.60
N VAL A 176 -7.62 -0.14 7.13
CA VAL A 176 -8.41 0.89 7.77
C VAL A 176 -9.83 0.76 7.23
N PRO A 177 -10.87 0.63 8.08
CA PRO A 177 -12.26 0.53 7.60
C PRO A 177 -12.61 1.73 6.71
N PHE A 178 -13.18 1.47 5.53
CA PHE A 178 -13.46 2.53 4.55
C PHE A 178 -14.32 3.66 5.12
N PRO A 179 -15.33 3.41 5.97
CA PRO A 179 -16.10 4.49 6.62
C PRO A 179 -15.29 5.38 7.56
N GLU A 180 -14.13 4.89 8.05
CA GLU A 180 -13.28 5.62 8.99
C GLU A 180 -12.11 6.36 8.31
N LEU A 181 -11.95 6.24 6.98
CA LEU A 181 -10.84 6.86 6.25
C LEU A 181 -10.78 8.37 6.43
N SER A 182 -11.91 9.05 6.39
CA SER A 182 -11.98 10.51 6.56
C SER A 182 -11.55 10.94 7.97
N GLU A 183 -12.05 10.28 9.02
CA GLU A 183 -11.63 10.54 10.39
C GLU A 183 -10.14 10.22 10.61
N ALA A 184 -9.69 9.11 10.04
CA ALA A 184 -8.28 8.70 10.11
C ALA A 184 -7.34 9.72 9.43
N PHE A 185 -7.78 10.36 8.34
CA PHE A 185 -7.03 11.38 7.63
C PHE A 185 -6.95 12.71 8.38
N GLU A 186 -7.91 13.04 9.24
CA GLU A 186 -7.88 14.29 10.02
C GLU A 186 -6.59 14.45 10.85
N THR A 187 -6.03 13.34 11.38
CA THR A 187 -4.73 13.39 12.09
C THR A 187 -3.59 13.79 11.14
N ILE A 188 -3.62 13.32 9.90
CA ILE A 188 -2.65 13.67 8.86
C ILE A 188 -2.81 15.13 8.48
N ALA A 189 -4.04 15.53 8.18
CA ALA A 189 -4.38 16.89 7.75
C ALA A 189 -4.03 17.94 8.81
N ALA A 190 -4.38 17.69 10.08
CA ALA A 190 -4.04 18.60 11.18
C ALA A 190 -2.52 18.76 11.31
N THR A 191 -1.77 17.64 11.25
CA THR A 191 -0.31 17.69 11.37
C THR A 191 0.35 18.33 10.14
N ALA A 192 -0.19 18.14 8.94
CA ALA A 192 0.29 18.83 7.73
C ALA A 192 0.15 20.36 7.89
N ARG A 193 -1.01 20.84 8.33
CA ARG A 193 -1.23 22.27 8.59
C ARG A 193 -0.28 22.84 9.67
N GLU A 194 -0.04 22.09 10.75
CA GLU A 194 0.93 22.46 11.79
C GLU A 194 2.36 22.56 11.23
N ALA A 195 2.69 21.73 10.24
CA ALA A 195 3.99 21.74 9.54
C ALA A 195 4.05 22.76 8.39
N GLY A 196 3.01 23.57 8.16
CA GLY A 196 2.94 24.53 7.06
C GLY A 196 2.73 23.90 5.68
N ARG A 197 2.24 22.65 5.64
CA ARG A 197 1.94 21.92 4.40
C ARG A 197 0.45 21.95 4.10
N ASP A 198 0.11 21.92 2.82
CA ASP A 198 -1.28 21.78 2.39
C ASP A 198 -1.74 20.32 2.51
N PRO A 199 -2.75 19.99 3.34
CA PRO A 199 -3.26 18.64 3.43
C PRO A 199 -3.91 18.14 2.14
N ASP A 200 -4.45 19.02 1.30
CA ASP A 200 -5.08 18.65 0.03
C ASP A 200 -4.05 18.22 -1.03
N ALA A 201 -2.75 18.50 -0.80
CA ALA A 201 -1.64 18.00 -1.61
C ALA A 201 -1.24 16.57 -1.23
N ILE A 202 -1.75 15.99 -0.13
CA ILE A 202 -1.40 14.64 0.32
C ILE A 202 -2.38 13.64 -0.30
N THR A 203 -1.91 12.88 -1.29
CA THR A 203 -2.73 11.85 -1.97
C THR A 203 -3.12 10.71 -1.04
N VAL A 204 -4.41 10.41 -0.93
CA VAL A 204 -4.92 9.26 -0.17
C VAL A 204 -5.16 8.08 -1.10
N ALA A 205 -4.32 7.04 -0.98
CA ALA A 205 -4.32 5.87 -1.84
C ALA A 205 -4.57 4.57 -1.05
N PRO A 206 -5.84 4.27 -0.67
CA PRO A 206 -6.15 3.09 0.12
C PRO A 206 -5.95 1.80 -0.67
N TYR A 207 -5.44 0.77 0.02
CA TYR A 207 -5.56 -0.59 -0.46
C TYR A 207 -7.01 -1.04 -0.39
N VAL A 208 -7.53 -1.53 -1.50
CA VAL A 208 -8.87 -2.07 -1.61
C VAL A 208 -8.78 -3.57 -1.93
N PRO A 209 -8.75 -4.46 -0.91
CA PRO A 209 -8.79 -5.89 -1.14
C PRO A 209 -10.04 -6.24 -1.93
N ALA A 210 -9.87 -6.88 -3.08
CA ALA A 210 -10.98 -7.13 -4.00
C ALA A 210 -10.96 -8.55 -4.58
N ALA A 211 -12.14 -9.18 -4.64
CA ALA A 211 -12.33 -10.48 -5.26
C ALA A 211 -13.67 -10.52 -6.00
N VAL A 212 -13.64 -10.95 -7.27
CA VAL A 212 -14.82 -11.01 -8.14
C VAL A 212 -14.99 -12.42 -8.69
N ASP A 213 -16.14 -13.02 -8.42
CA ASP A 213 -16.55 -14.31 -8.97
C ASP A 213 -18.05 -14.32 -9.33
N ASP A 214 -18.50 -15.27 -10.15
CA ASP A 214 -19.93 -15.47 -10.41
C ASP A 214 -20.65 -16.00 -9.17
N ASP A 215 -19.95 -16.81 -8.37
CA ASP A 215 -20.37 -17.22 -7.04
C ASP A 215 -19.88 -16.21 -6.01
N PRO A 216 -20.76 -15.41 -5.39
CA PRO A 216 -20.38 -14.41 -4.40
C PRO A 216 -19.71 -15.02 -3.17
N GLU A 217 -20.03 -16.26 -2.78
CA GLU A 217 -19.42 -16.90 -1.63
C GLU A 217 -17.94 -17.23 -1.86
N VAL A 218 -17.55 -17.57 -3.08
CA VAL A 218 -16.14 -17.77 -3.46
C VAL A 218 -15.36 -16.46 -3.34
N ALA A 219 -15.95 -15.34 -3.79
CA ALA A 219 -15.37 -14.01 -3.65
C ALA A 219 -15.24 -13.58 -2.18
N HIS A 220 -16.31 -13.75 -1.39
CA HIS A 220 -16.30 -13.45 0.05
C HIS A 220 -15.28 -14.30 0.80
N ALA A 221 -15.15 -15.59 0.49
CA ALA A 221 -14.16 -16.47 1.11
C ALA A 221 -12.72 -16.00 0.85
N ALA A 222 -12.44 -15.46 -0.34
CA ALA A 222 -11.11 -14.88 -0.65
C ALA A 222 -10.81 -13.65 0.23
N ILE A 223 -11.78 -12.75 0.42
CA ILE A 223 -11.61 -11.58 1.29
C ILE A 223 -11.53 -11.99 2.77
N ARG A 224 -12.37 -12.91 3.25
CA ARG A 224 -12.25 -13.44 4.64
C ARG A 224 -10.86 -13.99 4.92
N ARG A 225 -10.28 -14.74 3.98
CA ARG A 225 -8.91 -15.27 4.13
C ARG A 225 -7.87 -14.16 4.21
N HIS A 226 -7.99 -13.14 3.35
CA HIS A 226 -7.11 -11.98 3.35
C HIS A 226 -7.16 -11.23 4.67
N LEU A 227 -8.35 -10.89 5.15
CA LEU A 227 -8.54 -10.15 6.40
C LEU A 227 -8.07 -10.96 7.62
N ALA A 228 -8.39 -12.26 7.68
CA ALA A 228 -7.94 -13.15 8.75
C ALA A 228 -6.40 -13.22 8.83
N TYR A 229 -5.72 -13.23 7.68
CA TYR A 229 -4.26 -13.20 7.63
C TYR A 229 -3.70 -11.90 8.23
N TYR A 230 -4.14 -10.74 7.75
CA TYR A 230 -3.58 -9.46 8.20
C TYR A 230 -3.92 -9.16 9.66
N VAL A 231 -5.17 -9.33 10.08
CA VAL A 231 -5.61 -9.11 11.47
C VAL A 231 -4.96 -10.11 12.43
N GLY A 232 -4.81 -11.35 12.00
CA GLY A 232 -4.22 -12.40 12.82
C GLY A 232 -2.70 -12.31 12.96
N SER A 233 -1.98 -11.93 11.89
CA SER A 233 -0.52 -11.94 11.88
C SER A 233 0.13 -10.59 12.21
N GLY A 234 -0.59 -9.47 12.11
CA GLY A 234 -0.02 -8.14 12.27
C GLY A 234 -0.73 -7.28 13.33
N GLU A 235 -0.04 -6.96 14.42
CA GLU A 235 -0.61 -6.17 15.51
C GLU A 235 -1.10 -4.78 15.06
N GLY A 236 -0.38 -4.12 14.15
CA GLY A 236 -0.79 -2.83 13.59
C GLY A 236 -2.12 -2.91 12.82
N TYR A 237 -2.28 -3.96 12.01
CA TYR A 237 -3.53 -4.21 11.27
C TYR A 237 -4.68 -4.56 12.20
N ARG A 238 -4.42 -5.41 13.22
CA ARG A 238 -5.42 -5.74 14.24
C ARG A 238 -5.93 -4.49 14.95
N ARG A 239 -5.02 -3.60 15.37
CA ARG A 239 -5.39 -2.34 16.04
C ARG A 239 -6.20 -1.42 15.13
N ALA A 240 -5.84 -1.34 13.85
CA ALA A 240 -6.58 -0.52 12.88
C ALA A 240 -7.99 -1.06 12.65
N VAL A 241 -8.17 -2.38 12.55
CA VAL A 241 -9.50 -2.99 12.37
C VAL A 241 -10.32 -2.96 13.67
N ALA A 242 -9.65 -3.03 14.82
CA ALA A 242 -10.31 -3.02 16.12
C ALA A 242 -11.00 -1.68 16.47
N SER A 243 -10.73 -0.58 15.74
CA SER A 243 -11.49 0.66 15.88
C SER A 243 -12.98 0.47 15.62
N ALA A 244 -13.34 -0.30 14.58
CA ALA A 244 -14.73 -0.62 14.24
C ALA A 244 -15.17 -2.01 14.73
N PHE A 245 -14.24 -2.98 14.80
CA PHE A 245 -14.53 -4.39 15.04
C PHE A 245 -13.66 -4.98 16.17
N PRO A 246 -13.77 -4.47 17.42
CA PRO A 246 -12.87 -4.88 18.50
C PRO A 246 -13.01 -6.35 18.90
N ALA A 247 -14.22 -6.87 19.01
CA ALA A 247 -14.48 -8.25 19.40
C ALA A 247 -14.07 -9.26 18.32
N GLU A 248 -14.34 -8.95 17.07
CA GLU A 248 -13.97 -9.75 15.89
C GLU A 248 -12.45 -9.84 15.76
N SER A 249 -11.79 -8.70 15.88
CA SER A 249 -10.32 -8.60 15.79
C SER A 249 -9.62 -9.47 16.82
N GLU A 250 -10.13 -9.49 18.05
CA GLU A 250 -9.55 -10.35 19.10
C GLU A 250 -9.83 -11.83 18.84
N ARG A 251 -11.05 -12.21 18.42
CA ARG A 251 -11.36 -13.60 18.03
C ARG A 251 -10.47 -14.10 16.89
N ILE A 252 -10.25 -13.26 15.88
CA ILE A 252 -9.35 -13.59 14.76
C ILE A 252 -7.93 -13.81 15.27
N ALA A 253 -7.43 -12.90 16.11
CA ALA A 253 -6.06 -12.97 16.62
C ALA A 253 -5.86 -14.19 17.54
N GLU A 254 -6.83 -14.55 18.35
CA GLU A 254 -6.78 -15.73 19.21
C GLU A 254 -6.75 -17.03 18.39
N ALA A 255 -7.66 -17.17 17.43
CA ALA A 255 -7.69 -18.30 16.51
C ALA A 255 -6.39 -18.39 15.69
N TRP A 256 -5.84 -17.24 15.28
CA TRP A 256 -4.57 -17.20 14.54
C TRP A 256 -3.39 -17.68 15.40
N ARG A 257 -3.30 -17.23 16.66
CA ARG A 257 -2.26 -17.63 17.61
C ARG A 257 -2.32 -19.12 17.98
N SER A 258 -3.52 -19.69 18.07
CA SER A 258 -3.72 -21.13 18.29
C SER A 258 -3.45 -22.01 17.06
N GLY A 259 -3.22 -21.41 15.90
CA GLY A 259 -3.02 -22.13 14.63
C GLY A 259 -4.32 -22.50 13.90
N ASP A 260 -5.48 -22.19 14.46
CA ASP A 260 -6.78 -22.48 13.85
C ASP A 260 -7.15 -21.44 12.78
N ARG A 261 -6.68 -21.70 11.57
CA ARG A 261 -6.90 -20.81 10.41
C ARG A 261 -8.36 -20.79 9.95
N ASP A 262 -9.10 -21.84 10.18
CA ASP A 262 -10.51 -21.92 9.79
C ASP A 262 -11.38 -21.13 10.77
N ALA A 263 -11.14 -21.24 12.08
CA ALA A 263 -11.78 -20.38 13.08
C ALA A 263 -11.43 -18.89 12.85
N ALA A 264 -10.18 -18.57 12.50
CA ALA A 264 -9.81 -17.18 12.18
C ALA A 264 -10.59 -16.63 10.99
N ARG A 265 -10.77 -17.41 9.91
CA ARG A 265 -11.60 -17.03 8.75
C ARG A 265 -13.08 -16.90 9.09
N ALA A 266 -13.60 -17.82 9.91
CA ALA A 266 -15.00 -17.80 10.34
C ALA A 266 -15.32 -16.60 11.25
N ALA A 267 -14.34 -16.06 11.96
CA ALA A 267 -14.50 -14.87 12.80
C ALA A 267 -14.59 -13.56 11.98
N VAL A 268 -14.24 -13.57 10.70
CA VAL A 268 -14.44 -12.43 9.80
C VAL A 268 -15.90 -12.37 9.36
N THR A 269 -16.63 -11.36 9.83
CA THR A 269 -18.06 -11.18 9.54
C THR A 269 -18.33 -10.59 8.15
N ALA A 270 -19.57 -10.59 7.71
CA ALA A 270 -19.98 -9.95 6.45
C ALA A 270 -19.75 -8.44 6.51
N GLU A 271 -20.04 -7.81 7.65
CA GLU A 271 -19.83 -6.39 7.89
C GLU A 271 -18.35 -6.02 7.79
N MET A 272 -17.44 -6.87 8.28
CA MET A 272 -15.99 -6.66 8.10
C MET A 272 -15.59 -6.75 6.62
N VAL A 273 -16.15 -7.70 5.87
CA VAL A 273 -15.90 -7.81 4.42
C VAL A 273 -16.33 -6.53 3.71
N ASP A 274 -17.52 -6.02 4.03
CA ASP A 274 -18.04 -4.78 3.44
C ASP A 274 -17.25 -3.54 3.85
N ALA A 275 -16.79 -3.47 5.09
CA ALA A 275 -16.03 -2.32 5.59
C ALA A 275 -14.56 -2.28 5.14
N LEU A 276 -13.98 -3.41 4.74
CA LEU A 276 -12.53 -3.56 4.52
C LEU A 276 -12.18 -4.13 3.14
N GLY A 277 -13.18 -4.51 2.33
CA GLY A 277 -12.94 -5.14 1.04
C GLY A 277 -14.09 -4.95 0.06
N VAL A 278 -13.89 -5.52 -1.13
CA VAL A 278 -14.88 -5.57 -2.22
C VAL A 278 -15.01 -7.02 -2.67
N ALA A 279 -16.17 -7.63 -2.44
CA ALA A 279 -16.43 -9.02 -2.80
C ALA A 279 -17.77 -9.19 -3.50
N GLY A 280 -17.87 -10.17 -4.41
CA GLY A 280 -19.13 -10.58 -5.00
C GLY A 280 -19.12 -10.72 -6.52
N THR A 281 -20.31 -10.69 -7.10
CA THR A 281 -20.49 -10.71 -8.56
C THR A 281 -19.91 -9.44 -9.21
N PRO A 282 -19.64 -9.45 -10.52
CA PRO A 282 -19.11 -8.26 -11.22
C PRO A 282 -19.93 -6.98 -11.01
N ALA A 283 -21.25 -7.09 -10.97
CA ALA A 283 -22.13 -5.93 -10.78
C ALA A 283 -21.99 -5.36 -9.35
N ARG A 284 -22.08 -6.23 -8.33
CA ARG A 284 -21.95 -5.81 -6.93
C ARG A 284 -20.56 -5.27 -6.61
N ALA A 285 -19.52 -5.91 -7.15
CA ALA A 285 -18.15 -5.45 -6.93
C ALA A 285 -17.86 -4.06 -7.53
N ARG A 286 -18.39 -3.77 -8.74
CA ARG A 286 -18.28 -2.41 -9.33
C ARG A 286 -18.99 -1.36 -8.48
N GLU A 287 -20.22 -1.67 -8.04
CA GLU A 287 -20.98 -0.77 -7.17
C GLU A 287 -20.22 -0.47 -5.89
N ARG A 288 -19.78 -1.53 -5.17
CA ARG A 288 -19.06 -1.38 -3.91
C ARG A 288 -17.72 -0.64 -4.06
N PHE A 289 -16.95 -0.96 -5.11
CA PHE A 289 -15.70 -0.26 -5.40
C PHE A 289 -15.94 1.23 -5.69
N ARG A 290 -17.00 1.57 -6.40
CA ARG A 290 -17.38 2.96 -6.65
C ARG A 290 -17.71 3.69 -5.35
N GLU A 291 -18.49 3.09 -4.44
CA GLU A 291 -18.77 3.67 -3.12
C GLU A 291 -17.48 3.97 -2.34
N VAL A 292 -16.51 3.06 -2.35
CA VAL A 292 -15.20 3.28 -1.72
C VAL A 292 -14.44 4.41 -2.41
N ALA A 293 -14.41 4.41 -3.73
CA ALA A 293 -13.73 5.42 -4.53
C ALA A 293 -14.34 6.82 -4.37
N GLU A 294 -15.65 6.93 -4.15
CA GLU A 294 -16.38 8.19 -3.92
C GLU A 294 -16.28 8.69 -2.46
N THR A 295 -15.55 8.00 -1.57
CA THR A 295 -15.26 8.52 -0.21
C THR A 295 -14.45 9.81 -0.33
N ALA A 296 -14.90 10.87 0.36
CA ALA A 296 -14.45 12.25 0.14
C ALA A 296 -12.92 12.46 0.18
N VAL A 297 -12.19 11.66 0.95
CA VAL A 297 -10.73 11.76 1.09
C VAL A 297 -9.96 10.82 0.16
N VAL A 298 -10.63 9.99 -0.63
CA VAL A 298 -9.97 8.98 -1.47
C VAL A 298 -9.65 9.55 -2.85
N ASP A 299 -8.37 9.62 -3.17
CA ASP A 299 -7.87 10.13 -4.47
C ASP A 299 -7.52 9.01 -5.45
N HIS A 300 -6.89 7.92 -4.93
CA HIS A 300 -6.28 6.88 -5.73
C HIS A 300 -6.50 5.48 -5.12
N PRO A 301 -7.72 4.91 -5.16
CA PRO A 301 -7.96 3.56 -4.63
C PRO A 301 -7.18 2.51 -5.41
N MET A 302 -6.47 1.62 -4.70
CA MET A 302 -5.63 0.59 -5.29
C MET A 302 -6.29 -0.79 -5.17
N VAL A 303 -6.61 -1.41 -6.29
CA VAL A 303 -7.15 -2.78 -6.33
C VAL A 303 -6.07 -3.77 -5.88
N VAL A 304 -6.35 -4.52 -4.82
CA VAL A 304 -5.49 -5.57 -4.28
C VAL A 304 -6.20 -6.91 -4.38
N VAL A 305 -5.70 -7.79 -5.23
CA VAL A 305 -6.26 -9.14 -5.31
C VAL A 305 -5.61 -10.01 -4.22
N PRO A 306 -6.42 -10.68 -3.36
CA PRO A 306 -5.89 -11.54 -2.31
C PRO A 306 -4.92 -12.60 -2.83
N GLU A 307 -3.86 -12.89 -2.07
CA GLU A 307 -2.94 -13.97 -2.41
C GLU A 307 -3.62 -15.34 -2.38
N GLY A 308 -3.08 -16.26 -3.17
CA GLY A 308 -3.57 -17.64 -3.26
C GLY A 308 -4.94 -17.79 -3.93
N VAL A 309 -5.44 -16.75 -4.63
CA VAL A 309 -6.53 -16.92 -5.60
C VAL A 309 -5.96 -17.35 -6.95
N GLY A 310 -6.76 -18.08 -7.73
CA GLY A 310 -6.35 -18.51 -9.07
C GLY A 310 -6.30 -17.34 -10.07
N GLU A 311 -5.53 -17.53 -11.16
CA GLU A 311 -5.34 -16.52 -12.22
C GLU A 311 -6.67 -16.05 -12.85
N ARG A 312 -7.66 -16.92 -12.95
CA ARG A 312 -8.99 -16.57 -13.44
C ARG A 312 -9.64 -15.47 -12.59
N MET A 313 -9.64 -15.63 -11.26
CA MET A 313 -10.22 -14.62 -10.35
C MET A 313 -9.39 -13.33 -10.37
N ARG A 314 -8.06 -13.42 -10.38
CA ARG A 314 -7.16 -12.26 -10.49
C ARG A 314 -7.47 -11.44 -11.74
N THR A 315 -7.44 -12.07 -12.91
CA THR A 315 -7.74 -11.42 -14.19
C THR A 315 -9.13 -10.80 -14.21
N ARG A 316 -10.13 -11.54 -13.72
CA ARG A 316 -11.52 -11.08 -13.66
C ARG A 316 -11.67 -9.88 -12.72
N THR A 317 -11.08 -9.92 -11.54
CA THR A 317 -11.17 -8.82 -10.56
C THR A 317 -10.59 -7.55 -11.13
N VAL A 318 -9.36 -7.61 -11.65
CA VAL A 318 -8.69 -6.45 -12.25
C VAL A 318 -9.48 -5.89 -13.44
N ALA A 319 -9.99 -6.76 -14.32
CA ALA A 319 -10.79 -6.30 -15.46
C ALA A 319 -12.16 -5.72 -15.06
N THR A 320 -12.80 -6.27 -14.03
CA THR A 320 -14.10 -5.78 -13.54
C THR A 320 -13.99 -4.41 -12.89
N LEU A 321 -12.91 -4.17 -12.16
CA LEU A 321 -12.69 -2.94 -11.38
C LEU A 321 -11.82 -1.91 -12.11
N ALA A 322 -11.53 -2.13 -13.38
CA ALA A 322 -10.87 -1.15 -14.23
C ALA A 322 -11.65 0.17 -14.29
N PRO A 323 -10.97 1.31 -14.49
CA PRO A 323 -11.62 2.58 -14.75
C PRO A 323 -12.65 2.45 -15.89
N PRO A 324 -13.79 3.18 -15.83
CA PRO A 324 -14.71 3.22 -16.93
C PRO A 324 -14.00 3.75 -18.20
N ASP A 325 -14.27 3.11 -19.32
CA ASP A 325 -13.70 3.52 -20.60
C ASP A 325 -14.34 4.86 -21.03
N GLU A 326 -13.73 5.99 -20.67
CA GLU A 326 -14.18 7.33 -21.07
C GLU A 326 -13.93 7.61 -22.58
N ARG A 327 -13.40 6.64 -23.32
CA ARG A 327 -13.07 6.73 -24.75
C ARG A 327 -14.05 6.01 -25.67
N ARG A 328 -15.19 5.58 -25.14
CA ARG A 328 -16.29 5.01 -25.95
C ARG A 328 -17.47 5.97 -26.07
#